data_1c953e3a5688dc62cda407ed6ce4eeb8
#
_entry.id   1c953e3a5688dc62cda407ed6ce4eeb8
#
_cell.length_a   1.000
_cell.length_b   1.000
_cell.length_c   1.000
_cell.angle_alpha   90.00
_cell.angle_beta   90.00
_cell.angle_gamma   90.00
#
_symmetry.space_group_name_H-M   'P 1'
#
loop_
_entity.id
_entity.type
_entity.pdbx_description
1 polymer ?
#
loop_
_entity_poly.entity_id
_entity_poly.type
_entity_poly.pdbx_seq_one_letter_code
_entity_poly.pdbx_strand_id
1 'polypeptide(L)'
;MTSSVLYSPIAQKVILAAKENHLERADVLISSAITHSLENLLREEWVDYLIPIPSRKSATRLRGREFIKEMAGPASEKFRIPLQSPLLHGRRVRDQSGLDLQGRRNNLEGAFVVEMEVGLYGNAVLVDDLVTTGATLIEAARALRYAGIQVIGAVTAALAQPLR
;
A
#
# COMPACT_ATOMS: atom_id res chain seq x y z
N MET A 1 -5.30 -11.25 1.21
CA MET A 1 -4.83 -10.17 0.31
C MET A 1 -5.64 -10.21 -0.97
N THR A 2 -6.15 -9.10 -1.41
CA THR A 2 -7.01 -8.97 -2.60
C THR A 2 -6.41 -7.95 -3.57
N SER A 3 -6.39 -8.27 -4.86
CA SER A 3 -5.93 -7.37 -5.93
C SER A 3 -6.87 -7.48 -7.13
N SER A 4 -7.17 -6.37 -7.78
CA SER A 4 -8.13 -6.33 -8.88
C SER A 4 -7.52 -6.63 -10.23
N VAL A 5 -6.24 -6.36 -10.43
CA VAL A 5 -5.58 -6.46 -11.74
C VAL A 5 -4.28 -7.25 -11.64
N LEU A 6 -4.06 -8.14 -12.60
CA LEU A 6 -2.74 -8.73 -12.80
C LEU A 6 -1.80 -7.70 -13.41
N TYR A 7 -0.59 -7.62 -12.84
CA TYR A 7 0.44 -6.72 -13.35
C TYR A 7 0.85 -7.12 -14.78
N SER A 8 0.71 -6.20 -15.67
CA SER A 8 1.01 -6.33 -17.10
C SER A 8 1.78 -5.09 -17.57
N PRO A 9 2.36 -5.09 -18.77
CA PRO A 9 2.97 -3.88 -19.34
C PRO A 9 2.00 -2.69 -19.40
N ILE A 10 0.70 -2.95 -19.55
CA ILE A 10 -0.33 -1.91 -19.54
C ILE A 10 -0.52 -1.38 -18.12
N ALA A 11 -0.70 -2.26 -17.13
CA ALA A 11 -0.83 -1.86 -15.73
C ALA A 11 0.41 -1.07 -15.26
N GLN A 12 1.62 -1.47 -15.67
CA GLN A 12 2.85 -0.73 -15.42
C GLN A 12 2.79 0.70 -15.94
N LYS A 13 2.38 0.88 -17.21
CA LYS A 13 2.26 2.22 -17.80
C LYS A 13 1.24 3.08 -17.08
N VAL A 14 0.11 2.51 -16.67
CA VAL A 14 -0.92 3.24 -15.93
C VAL A 14 -0.38 3.68 -14.57
N ILE A 15 0.27 2.78 -13.81
CA ILE A 15 0.86 3.11 -12.50
C ILE A 15 1.93 4.20 -12.64
N LEU A 16 2.81 4.11 -13.63
CA LEU A 16 3.84 5.12 -13.89
C LEU A 16 3.21 6.46 -14.31
N ALA A 17 2.21 6.45 -15.19
CA ALA A 17 1.51 7.66 -15.61
C ALA A 17 0.82 8.37 -14.43
N ALA A 18 0.21 7.61 -13.53
CA ALA A 18 -0.37 8.15 -12.29
C ALA A 18 0.72 8.73 -11.37
N LYS A 19 1.80 7.97 -11.12
CA LYS A 19 2.84 8.36 -10.16
C LYS A 19 3.70 9.54 -10.63
N GLU A 20 4.12 9.53 -11.89
CA GLU A 20 5.16 10.45 -12.38
C GLU A 20 4.58 11.60 -13.20
N ASN A 21 3.46 11.39 -13.89
CA ASN A 21 2.90 12.36 -14.82
C ASN A 21 1.62 13.03 -14.32
N HIS A 22 1.14 12.71 -13.11
CA HIS A 22 -0.09 13.24 -12.52
C HIS A 22 -1.30 13.15 -13.47
N LEU A 23 -1.40 12.05 -14.23
CA LEU A 23 -2.47 11.85 -15.19
C LEU A 23 -3.76 11.44 -14.47
N GLU A 24 -4.71 12.35 -14.32
CA GLU A 24 -5.98 12.15 -13.59
C GLU A 24 -6.72 10.86 -14.02
N ARG A 25 -6.74 10.57 -15.33
CA ARG A 25 -7.37 9.34 -15.83
C ARG A 25 -6.69 8.08 -15.30
N ALA A 26 -5.37 8.11 -15.11
CA ALA A 26 -4.64 7.00 -14.52
C ALA A 26 -4.91 6.91 -12.99
N ASP A 27 -5.03 8.04 -12.31
CA ASP A 27 -5.42 8.09 -10.90
C ASP A 27 -6.80 7.45 -10.69
N VAL A 28 -7.78 7.77 -11.53
CA VAL A 28 -9.13 7.17 -11.50
C VAL A 28 -9.07 5.65 -11.66
N LEU A 29 -8.24 5.14 -12.58
CA LEU A 29 -8.09 3.70 -12.79
C LEU A 29 -7.48 3.01 -11.57
N ILE A 30 -6.44 3.59 -10.96
CA ILE A 30 -5.79 3.04 -9.76
C ILE A 30 -6.78 3.05 -8.58
N SER A 31 -7.46 4.17 -8.33
CA SER A 31 -8.46 4.29 -7.26
C SER A 31 -9.62 3.32 -7.44
N SER A 32 -10.10 3.14 -8.67
CA SER A 32 -11.16 2.17 -8.98
C SER A 32 -10.71 0.73 -8.72
N ALA A 33 -9.48 0.38 -9.07
CA ALA A 33 -8.92 -0.93 -8.82
C ALA A 33 -8.76 -1.21 -7.31
N ILE A 34 -8.27 -0.24 -6.53
CA ILE A 34 -8.19 -0.33 -5.07
C ILE A 34 -9.59 -0.48 -4.46
N THR A 35 -10.55 0.33 -4.91
CA THR A 35 -11.94 0.28 -4.44
C THR A 35 -12.56 -1.09 -4.68
N HIS A 36 -12.36 -1.67 -5.87
CA HIS A 36 -12.87 -3.01 -6.19
C HIS A 36 -12.17 -4.11 -5.37
N SER A 37 -10.86 -4.00 -5.15
CA SER A 37 -10.12 -4.93 -4.28
C SER A 37 -10.65 -4.89 -2.85
N LEU A 38 -10.95 -3.70 -2.32
CA LEU A 38 -11.52 -3.54 -0.99
C LEU A 38 -12.94 -4.10 -0.93
N GLU A 39 -13.78 -3.85 -1.94
CA GLU A 39 -15.14 -4.39 -2.01
C GLU A 39 -15.15 -5.92 -1.94
N ASN A 40 -14.22 -6.59 -2.61
CA ASN A 40 -14.08 -8.04 -2.54
C ASN A 40 -13.66 -8.52 -1.15
N LEU A 41 -12.76 -7.79 -0.48
CA LEU A 41 -12.33 -8.15 0.88
C LEU A 41 -13.45 -7.96 1.90
N LEU A 42 -14.27 -6.91 1.78
CA LEU A 42 -15.39 -6.60 2.67
C LEU A 42 -16.55 -7.62 2.60
N ARG A 43 -16.54 -8.53 1.64
CA ARG A 43 -17.53 -9.65 1.60
C ARG A 43 -17.26 -10.72 2.65
N GLU A 44 -16.02 -10.80 3.11
CA GLU A 44 -15.54 -11.84 4.01
C GLU A 44 -15.04 -11.29 5.35
N GLU A 45 -14.64 -10.02 5.39
CA GLU A 45 -13.94 -9.44 6.54
C GLU A 45 -14.55 -8.10 6.96
N TRP A 46 -14.59 -7.86 8.27
CA TRP A 46 -14.90 -6.55 8.84
C TRP A 46 -13.64 -5.72 8.96
N VAL A 47 -13.68 -4.49 8.45
CA VAL A 47 -12.55 -3.54 8.40
C VAL A 47 -12.91 -2.26 9.13
N ASP A 48 -12.10 -1.89 10.12
CA ASP A 48 -12.31 -0.66 10.89
C ASP A 48 -11.57 0.53 10.28
N TYR A 49 -10.41 0.31 9.65
CA TYR A 49 -9.64 1.37 8.99
C TYR A 49 -8.68 0.86 7.91
N LEU A 50 -8.35 1.77 6.99
CA LEU A 50 -7.38 1.56 5.93
C LEU A 50 -6.06 2.24 6.29
N ILE A 51 -4.94 1.55 6.06
CA ILE A 51 -3.59 2.08 6.29
C ILE A 51 -2.83 2.10 4.97
N PRO A 52 -2.72 3.26 4.32
CA PRO A 52 -1.89 3.42 3.12
C PRO A 52 -0.42 3.18 3.43
N ILE A 53 0.27 2.43 2.56
CA ILE A 53 1.73 2.30 2.65
C ILE A 53 2.37 3.66 2.31
N PRO A 54 3.18 4.23 3.21
CA PRO A 54 3.78 5.54 2.97
C PRO A 54 4.81 5.49 1.84
N SER A 55 4.75 6.46 0.94
CA SER A 55 5.80 6.69 -0.04
C SER A 55 7.07 7.22 0.67
N ARG A 56 8.24 6.96 0.09
CA ARG A 56 9.49 7.56 0.60
C ARG A 56 9.39 9.09 0.58
N LYS A 57 9.89 9.77 1.62
CA LYS A 57 9.85 11.24 1.73
C LYS A 57 10.39 11.96 0.48
N SER A 58 11.44 11.42 -0.15
CA SER A 58 11.98 11.95 -1.42
C SER A 58 10.99 11.85 -2.56
N ALA A 59 10.29 10.72 -2.68
CA ALA A 59 9.27 10.52 -3.71
C ALA A 59 8.03 11.41 -3.46
N THR A 60 7.60 11.55 -2.20
CA THR A 60 6.50 12.46 -1.84
C THR A 60 6.86 13.91 -2.14
N ARG A 61 8.10 14.35 -1.82
CA ARG A 61 8.58 15.71 -2.16
C ARG A 61 8.64 15.94 -3.66
N LEU A 62 9.13 14.96 -4.43
CA LEU A 62 9.23 15.06 -5.88
C LEU A 62 7.85 15.14 -6.53
N ARG A 63 6.89 14.36 -6.04
CA ARG A 63 5.52 14.28 -6.58
C ARG A 63 4.59 15.35 -6.02
N GLY A 64 4.92 15.97 -4.89
CA GLY A 64 4.07 16.95 -4.21
C GLY A 64 2.81 16.35 -3.57
N ARG A 65 2.69 14.99 -3.48
CA ARG A 65 1.50 14.31 -2.96
C ARG A 65 1.80 12.97 -2.28
N GLU A 66 0.89 12.56 -1.39
CA GLU A 66 0.87 11.22 -0.77
C GLU A 66 0.06 10.25 -1.64
N PHE A 67 0.71 9.75 -2.70
CA PHE A 67 0.05 9.02 -3.78
C PHE A 67 -0.92 7.93 -3.31
N ILE A 68 -0.47 6.97 -2.49
CA ILE A 68 -1.31 5.85 -2.06
C ILE A 68 -2.49 6.32 -1.19
N LYS A 69 -2.28 7.32 -0.34
CA LYS A 69 -3.33 7.89 0.49
C LYS A 69 -4.43 8.54 -0.36
N GLU A 70 -4.04 9.29 -1.38
CA GLU A 70 -4.98 9.89 -2.33
C GLU A 70 -5.73 8.82 -3.12
N MET A 71 -5.02 7.77 -3.61
CA MET A 71 -5.66 6.68 -4.36
C MET A 71 -6.63 5.85 -3.51
N ALA A 72 -6.41 5.77 -2.20
CA ALA A 72 -7.30 5.10 -1.26
C ALA A 72 -8.51 5.96 -0.83
N GLY A 73 -8.47 7.29 -1.04
CA GLY A 73 -9.53 8.22 -0.65
C GLY A 73 -10.91 7.81 -1.13
N PRO A 74 -11.13 7.58 -2.44
CA PRO A 74 -12.44 7.18 -2.97
C PRO A 74 -13.00 5.89 -2.35
N ALA A 75 -12.14 4.91 -2.04
CA ALA A 75 -12.55 3.69 -1.36
C ALA A 75 -12.96 3.96 0.10
N SER A 76 -12.18 4.78 0.81
CA SER A 76 -12.48 5.24 2.17
C SER A 76 -13.85 5.93 2.24
N GLU A 77 -14.14 6.84 1.32
CA GLU A 77 -15.41 7.57 1.24
C GLU A 77 -16.57 6.64 0.91
N LYS A 78 -16.43 5.79 -0.14
CA LYS A 78 -17.47 4.87 -0.59
C LYS A 78 -17.93 3.92 0.53
N PHE A 79 -16.99 3.35 1.27
CA PHE A 79 -17.28 2.36 2.31
C PHE A 79 -17.35 2.96 3.72
N ARG A 80 -17.10 4.26 3.88
CA ARG A 80 -17.06 4.97 5.17
C ARG A 80 -16.06 4.35 6.15
N ILE A 81 -14.92 3.89 5.64
CA ILE A 81 -13.82 3.32 6.42
C ILE A 81 -12.70 4.36 6.49
N PRO A 82 -12.33 4.87 7.67
CA PRO A 82 -11.36 5.95 7.80
C PRO A 82 -9.96 5.52 7.35
N LEU A 83 -9.24 6.47 6.74
CA LEU A 83 -7.80 6.35 6.45
C LEU A 83 -6.99 6.75 7.68
N GLN A 84 -6.06 5.88 8.09
CA GLN A 84 -5.10 6.14 9.16
C GLN A 84 -3.69 6.03 8.63
N SER A 85 -2.77 6.87 9.06
CA SER A 85 -1.40 6.92 8.56
C SER A 85 -0.37 6.77 9.69
N PRO A 86 -0.42 5.71 10.51
CA PRO A 86 0.48 5.51 11.63
C PRO A 86 1.88 5.07 11.22
N LEU A 87 2.07 4.63 9.96
CA LEU A 87 3.34 4.12 9.46
C LEU A 87 4.26 5.26 9.04
N LEU A 88 5.48 5.24 9.54
CA LEU A 88 6.58 6.13 9.15
C LEU A 88 7.78 5.31 8.66
N HIS A 89 8.60 5.90 7.77
CA HIS A 89 9.88 5.31 7.43
C HIS A 89 10.87 5.48 8.59
N GLY A 90 11.28 4.37 9.22
CA GLY A 90 12.15 4.35 10.39
C GLY A 90 13.62 4.56 10.04
N ARG A 91 14.08 4.10 8.87
CA ARG A 91 15.47 4.24 8.39
C ARG A 91 15.53 4.44 6.88
N ARG A 92 16.68 4.87 6.39
CA ARG A 92 16.94 4.90 4.94
C ARG A 92 17.05 3.47 4.40
N VAL A 93 16.08 3.07 3.62
CA VAL A 93 16.09 1.81 2.85
C VAL A 93 16.83 2.08 1.54
N ARG A 94 17.84 1.25 1.20
CA ARG A 94 18.55 1.33 -0.08
C ARG A 94 17.58 1.04 -1.24
N ASP A 95 17.93 1.52 -2.43
CA ASP A 95 17.17 1.20 -3.63
C ASP A 95 17.11 -0.33 -3.82
N GLN A 96 15.92 -0.84 -4.13
CA GLN A 96 15.66 -2.26 -4.30
C GLN A 96 15.93 -2.75 -5.73
N SER A 97 16.31 -1.84 -6.64
CA SER A 97 16.69 -2.21 -8.00
C SER A 97 17.94 -3.11 -7.96
N GLY A 98 17.80 -4.32 -8.49
CA GLY A 98 18.90 -5.30 -8.52
C GLY A 98 19.04 -6.23 -7.31
N LEU A 99 18.19 -6.11 -6.26
CA LEU A 99 18.18 -7.07 -5.15
C LEU A 99 17.35 -8.31 -5.49
N ASP A 100 17.83 -9.48 -5.08
CA ASP A 100 17.06 -10.71 -5.05
C ASP A 100 16.00 -10.71 -3.95
N LEU A 101 15.21 -11.78 -3.84
CA LEU A 101 14.12 -11.90 -2.86
C LEU A 101 14.62 -11.77 -1.42
N GLN A 102 15.77 -12.39 -1.10
CA GLN A 102 16.34 -12.35 0.25
C GLN A 102 16.92 -10.97 0.56
N GLY A 103 17.62 -10.38 -0.40
CA GLY A 103 18.16 -9.03 -0.28
C GLY A 103 17.07 -7.97 -0.10
N ARG A 104 15.92 -8.13 -0.76
CA ARG A 104 14.76 -7.24 -0.58
C ARG A 104 14.15 -7.36 0.82
N ARG A 105 14.03 -8.58 1.36
CA ARG A 105 13.54 -8.80 2.74
C ARG A 105 14.47 -8.16 3.76
N ASN A 106 15.77 -8.47 3.69
CA ASN A 106 16.77 -7.93 4.63
C ASN A 106 16.90 -6.40 4.55
N ASN A 107 16.71 -5.82 3.35
CA ASN A 107 16.75 -4.38 3.15
C ASN A 107 15.53 -3.66 3.76
N LEU A 108 14.39 -4.34 3.89
CA LEU A 108 13.15 -3.77 4.42
C LEU A 108 12.97 -3.99 5.92
N GLU A 109 13.69 -4.92 6.55
CA GLU A 109 13.58 -5.15 7.99
C GLU A 109 13.87 -3.87 8.78
N GLY A 110 12.90 -3.45 9.62
CA GLY A 110 12.94 -2.17 10.33
C GLY A 110 12.76 -0.93 9.44
N ALA A 111 12.28 -1.11 8.19
CA ALA A 111 11.99 0.01 7.28
C ALA A 111 10.83 0.88 7.77
N PHE A 112 9.90 0.28 8.49
CA PHE A 112 8.75 1.00 9.04
C PHE A 112 8.78 1.01 10.56
N VAL A 113 8.34 2.14 11.13
CA VAL A 113 8.02 2.35 12.53
C VAL A 113 6.60 2.89 12.63
N VAL A 114 5.97 2.71 13.77
CA VAL A 114 4.62 3.21 14.05
C VAL A 114 4.72 4.39 14.99
N GLU A 115 3.99 5.45 14.71
CA GLU A 115 3.83 6.60 15.59
C GLU A 115 3.00 6.19 16.81
N MET A 116 3.61 6.25 17.99
CA MET A 116 3.11 5.62 19.23
C MET A 116 1.84 6.26 19.83
N GLU A 117 1.43 7.44 19.36
CA GLU A 117 0.27 8.16 19.91
C GLU A 117 -1.08 7.68 19.36
N VAL A 118 -1.07 6.73 18.44
CA VAL A 118 -2.29 6.27 17.77
C VAL A 118 -2.82 5.03 18.47
N GLY A 119 -3.72 5.22 19.43
CA GLY A 119 -4.49 4.13 20.05
C GLY A 119 -5.51 3.54 19.06
N LEU A 120 -5.05 2.92 17.99
CA LEU A 120 -5.89 2.24 17.02
C LEU A 120 -6.21 0.82 17.49
N TYR A 121 -7.50 0.56 17.71
CA TYR A 121 -8.02 -0.76 18.04
C TYR A 121 -8.93 -1.22 16.90
N GLY A 122 -8.85 -2.49 16.51
CA GLY A 122 -9.67 -3.06 15.47
C GLY A 122 -8.88 -3.58 14.26
N ASN A 123 -9.59 -3.92 13.22
CA ASN A 123 -9.07 -4.59 12.04
C ASN A 123 -8.56 -3.58 11.00
N ALA A 124 -7.27 -3.58 10.76
CA ALA A 124 -6.62 -2.76 9.74
C ALA A 124 -6.42 -3.52 8.44
N VAL A 125 -6.60 -2.83 7.33
CA VAL A 125 -6.24 -3.30 5.98
C VAL A 125 -5.18 -2.36 5.40
N LEU A 126 -4.07 -2.94 4.95
CA LEU A 126 -3.02 -2.20 4.23
C LEU A 126 -3.47 -1.88 2.80
N VAL A 127 -3.09 -0.70 2.32
CA VAL A 127 -3.37 -0.27 0.93
C VAL A 127 -2.06 0.06 0.23
N ASP A 128 -1.85 -0.53 -0.97
CA ASP A 128 -0.71 -0.21 -1.85
C ASP A 128 -1.16 -0.21 -3.31
N ASP A 129 -0.33 0.27 -4.23
CA ASP A 129 -0.64 0.25 -5.66
C ASP A 129 -0.25 -1.08 -6.32
N LEU A 130 0.90 -1.63 -5.95
CA LEU A 130 1.47 -2.81 -6.58
C LEU A 130 2.14 -3.74 -5.58
N VAL A 131 1.76 -5.00 -5.61
CA VAL A 131 2.50 -6.07 -4.94
C VAL A 131 3.34 -6.84 -5.95
N THR A 132 4.63 -6.95 -5.66
CA THR A 132 5.56 -7.85 -6.37
C THR A 132 5.90 -9.06 -5.51
N THR A 133 6.75 -8.91 -4.52
CA THR A 133 7.14 -9.97 -3.58
C THR A 133 6.32 -9.96 -2.28
N GLY A 134 5.54 -8.91 -2.05
CA GLY A 134 4.86 -8.67 -0.78
C GLY A 134 5.75 -8.22 0.38
N ALA A 135 7.06 -8.08 0.17
CA ALA A 135 8.00 -7.75 1.24
C ALA A 135 7.65 -6.43 1.96
N THR A 136 7.21 -5.41 1.23
CA THR A 136 6.76 -4.13 1.81
C THR A 136 5.56 -4.31 2.73
N LEU A 137 4.54 -5.06 2.27
CA LEU A 137 3.32 -5.32 3.05
C LEU A 137 3.61 -6.18 4.29
N ILE A 138 4.49 -7.18 4.17
CA ILE A 138 4.91 -8.03 5.29
C ILE A 138 5.61 -7.18 6.36
N GLU A 139 6.52 -6.31 5.98
CA GLU A 139 7.25 -5.45 6.91
C GLU A 139 6.33 -4.39 7.55
N ALA A 140 5.43 -3.78 6.78
CA ALA A 140 4.43 -2.88 7.31
C ALA A 140 3.52 -3.58 8.33
N ALA A 141 3.04 -4.77 8.01
CA ALA A 141 2.23 -5.58 8.91
C ALA A 141 3.00 -5.98 10.19
N ARG A 142 4.30 -6.30 10.07
CA ARG A 142 5.16 -6.57 11.23
C ARG A 142 5.23 -5.36 12.15
N ALA A 143 5.51 -4.17 11.60
CA ALA A 143 5.62 -2.94 12.38
C ALA A 143 4.31 -2.60 13.10
N LEU A 144 3.18 -2.72 12.41
CA LEU A 144 1.84 -2.46 12.98
C LEU A 144 1.48 -3.45 14.07
N ARG A 145 1.70 -4.75 13.85
CA ARG A 145 1.45 -5.79 14.87
C ARG A 145 2.31 -5.61 16.11
N TYR A 146 3.56 -5.19 15.94
CA TYR A 146 4.43 -4.86 17.06
C TYR A 146 3.88 -3.70 17.92
N ALA A 147 3.18 -2.76 17.29
CA ALA A 147 2.47 -1.65 17.95
C ALA A 147 1.05 -2.03 18.43
N GLY A 148 0.65 -3.31 18.37
CA GLY A 148 -0.65 -3.79 18.84
C GLY A 148 -1.81 -3.62 17.86
N ILE A 149 -1.54 -3.19 16.60
CA ILE A 149 -2.56 -3.01 15.57
C ILE A 149 -2.79 -4.34 14.83
N GLN A 150 -4.03 -4.80 14.78
CA GLN A 150 -4.39 -6.04 14.09
C GLN A 150 -4.49 -5.80 12.57
N VAL A 151 -3.52 -6.32 11.81
CA VAL A 151 -3.56 -6.31 10.34
C VAL A 151 -4.17 -7.62 9.84
N ILE A 152 -5.37 -7.53 9.24
CA ILE A 152 -6.12 -8.69 8.73
C ILE A 152 -5.85 -8.96 7.25
N GLY A 153 -5.41 -7.96 6.50
CA GLY A 153 -5.18 -8.12 5.08
C GLY A 153 -4.52 -6.93 4.40
N ALA A 154 -4.45 -7.02 3.08
CA ALA A 154 -4.02 -5.92 2.22
C ALA A 154 -4.83 -5.90 0.92
N VAL A 155 -5.07 -4.71 0.40
CA VAL A 155 -5.68 -4.47 -0.92
C VAL A 155 -4.71 -3.68 -1.79
N THR A 156 -4.66 -4.03 -3.07
CA THR A 156 -3.77 -3.37 -4.04
C THR A 156 -4.46 -3.21 -5.38
N ALA A 157 -4.03 -2.23 -6.16
CA ALA A 157 -4.53 -2.08 -7.53
C ALA A 157 -4.05 -3.22 -8.42
N ALA A 158 -2.76 -3.61 -8.30
CA ALA A 158 -2.17 -4.65 -9.13
C ALA A 158 -1.32 -5.65 -8.32
N LEU A 159 -1.26 -6.89 -8.82
CA LEU A 159 -0.43 -7.97 -8.31
C LEU A 159 0.47 -8.50 -9.43
N ALA A 160 1.78 -8.44 -9.25
CA ALA A 160 2.72 -9.12 -10.12
C ALA A 160 2.74 -10.61 -9.79
N GLN A 161 2.42 -11.45 -10.78
CA GLN A 161 2.63 -12.89 -10.63
C GLN A 161 4.13 -13.18 -10.57
N PRO A 162 4.59 -14.09 -9.69
CA PRO A 162 5.96 -14.60 -9.77
C PRO A 162 6.16 -15.19 -11.17
N LEU A 163 7.24 -14.81 -11.83
CA LEU A 163 7.68 -15.52 -13.03
C LEU A 163 7.90 -16.97 -12.61
N ARG A 164 7.17 -17.89 -13.24
CA ARG A 164 7.36 -19.32 -13.06
C ARG A 164 8.66 -19.76 -13.72
#